data_c10f8b44810a0e6d5c5a216917638e94
#
_entry.id   c10f8b44810a0e6d5c5a216917638e94
#
_cell.length_a   1.000
_cell.length_b   1.000
_cell.length_c   1.000
_cell.angle_alpha   90.00
_cell.angle_beta   90.00
_cell.angle_gamma   90.00
#
_symmetry.space_group_name_H-M   'P 1'
#
loop_
_entity.id
_entity.type
_entity.pdbx_description
1 polymer ?
#
loop_
_entity_poly.entity_id
_entity_poly.type
_entity_poly.pdbx_seq_one_letter_code
_entity_poly.pdbx_strand_id
1 'polypeptide(L)'
;KIIQAVEERLQDSDFKIEDLADSMNIGRSVFYKKVKSILGVSPIELVKDMRIKRAIQLLETGNYNISQIAYMSGFSSSQYFSRVFKELKNCTPSEYKIKN
;
A
#
# COMPACT_ATOMS: atom_id res chain seq x y z
N LYS A 1 14.65 -5.41 4.43
CA LYS A 1 15.34 -4.93 3.25
C LYS A 1 14.38 -4.41 2.20
N ILE A 2 13.81 -5.26 1.35
CA ILE A 2 12.83 -4.76 0.36
C ILE A 2 11.61 -4.20 1.06
N ILE A 3 11.07 -4.89 2.04
CA ILE A 3 9.88 -4.45 2.78
C ILE A 3 10.17 -3.15 3.51
N GLN A 4 11.32 -3.03 4.15
CA GLN A 4 11.71 -1.82 4.85
C GLN A 4 11.85 -0.64 3.88
N ALA A 5 12.48 -0.86 2.73
CA ALA A 5 12.63 0.19 1.72
C ALA A 5 11.28 0.65 1.18
N VAL A 6 10.32 -0.27 1.01
CA VAL A 6 8.97 0.08 0.60
C VAL A 6 8.26 0.87 1.70
N GLU A 7 8.39 0.44 2.96
CA GLU A 7 7.76 1.13 4.09
C GLU A 7 8.19 2.59 4.19
N GLU A 8 9.45 2.87 3.93
CA GLU A 8 9.99 4.22 4.00
C GLU A 8 9.39 5.16 2.95
N ARG A 9 8.84 4.61 1.87
CA ARG A 9 8.31 5.39 0.75
C ARG A 9 6.80 5.26 0.57
N LEU A 10 6.11 4.55 1.45
CA LEU A 10 4.68 4.28 1.28
C LEU A 10 3.82 5.53 1.22
N GLN A 11 4.17 6.57 1.97
CA GLN A 11 3.39 7.81 2.00
C GLN A 11 3.48 8.61 0.71
N ASP A 12 4.50 8.40 -0.08
CA ASP A 12 4.66 9.08 -1.36
C ASP A 12 3.76 8.41 -2.39
N SER A 13 2.68 9.07 -2.79
CA SER A 13 1.73 8.51 -3.75
C SER A 13 2.34 8.37 -5.15
N ASP A 14 3.42 9.08 -5.44
CA ASP A 14 4.13 8.97 -6.71
C ASP A 14 5.16 7.85 -6.71
N PHE A 15 5.41 7.23 -5.56
CA PHE A 15 6.37 6.13 -5.48
C PHE A 15 5.91 4.96 -6.34
N LYS A 16 6.80 4.49 -7.18
CA LYS A 16 6.62 3.28 -7.97
C LYS A 16 7.66 2.26 -7.53
N ILE A 17 7.23 1.03 -7.34
CA ILE A 17 8.13 -0.01 -6.86
C ILE A 17 9.26 -0.28 -7.87
N GLU A 18 9.05 0.01 -9.15
CA GLU A 18 10.10 -0.09 -10.17
C GLU A 18 11.27 0.84 -9.87
N ASP A 19 11.00 1.98 -9.21
CA ASP A 19 12.08 2.91 -8.82
C ASP A 19 13.01 2.25 -7.82
N LEU A 20 12.50 1.37 -6.99
CA LEU A 20 13.30 0.61 -6.05
C LEU A 20 14.26 -0.33 -6.79
N ALA A 21 13.77 -1.01 -7.82
CA ALA A 21 14.61 -1.87 -8.66
C ALA A 21 15.74 -1.07 -9.29
N ASP A 22 15.42 0.11 -9.82
CA ASP A 22 16.41 0.99 -10.45
C ASP A 22 17.48 1.44 -9.45
N SER A 23 17.07 1.78 -8.24
CA SER A 23 18.00 2.21 -7.19
C SER A 23 18.90 1.08 -6.72
N MET A 24 18.48 -0.16 -6.87
CA MET A 24 19.27 -1.35 -6.51
C MET A 24 20.09 -1.87 -7.69
N ASN A 25 20.03 -1.19 -8.83
CA ASN A 25 20.76 -1.58 -10.04
C ASN A 25 20.35 -2.97 -10.55
N ILE A 26 19.08 -3.30 -10.42
CA ILE A 26 18.52 -4.59 -10.85
C ILE A 26 17.53 -4.33 -11.98
N GLY A 27 17.52 -5.18 -13.01
CA GLY A 27 16.52 -5.09 -14.06
C GLY A 27 15.10 -5.28 -13.48
N ARG A 28 14.14 -4.54 -13.99
CA ARG A 28 12.77 -4.57 -13.47
C ARG A 28 12.14 -5.96 -13.56
N SER A 29 12.38 -6.68 -14.65
CA SER A 29 11.91 -8.06 -14.79
C SER A 29 12.47 -8.99 -13.73
N VAL A 30 13.77 -8.89 -13.48
CA VAL A 30 14.44 -9.72 -12.48
C VAL A 30 13.91 -9.38 -11.09
N PHE A 31 13.74 -8.10 -10.81
CA PHE A 31 13.18 -7.64 -9.54
C PHE A 31 11.77 -8.20 -9.32
N TYR A 32 10.91 -8.08 -10.34
CA TYR A 32 9.54 -8.60 -10.27
C TYR A 32 9.53 -10.09 -9.93
N LYS A 33 10.34 -10.87 -10.65
CA LYS A 33 10.38 -12.32 -10.45
C LYS A 33 10.90 -12.68 -9.06
N LYS A 34 11.90 -11.97 -8.57
CA LYS A 34 12.45 -12.21 -7.24
C LYS A 34 11.43 -11.92 -6.14
N VAL A 35 10.74 -10.78 -6.23
CA VAL A 35 9.74 -10.42 -5.24
C VAL A 35 8.61 -11.44 -5.23
N LYS A 36 8.10 -11.81 -6.40
CA LYS A 36 7.02 -12.78 -6.49
C LYS A 36 7.45 -14.17 -5.98
N SER A 37 8.67 -14.58 -6.28
CA SER A 37 9.19 -15.86 -5.82
C SER A 37 9.34 -15.92 -4.30
N ILE A 38 9.84 -14.84 -3.69
CA ILE A 38 10.11 -14.81 -2.24
C ILE A 38 8.83 -14.55 -1.44
N LEU A 39 8.00 -13.61 -1.90
CA LEU A 39 6.85 -13.13 -1.12
C LEU A 39 5.50 -13.69 -1.58
N GLY A 40 5.46 -14.33 -2.73
CA GLY A 40 4.23 -14.92 -3.27
C GLY A 40 3.28 -13.93 -3.92
N VAL A 41 3.62 -12.64 -3.92
CA VAL A 41 2.79 -11.59 -4.54
C VAL A 41 3.66 -10.71 -5.42
N SER A 42 3.02 -10.08 -6.41
CA SER A 42 3.74 -9.13 -7.27
C SER A 42 4.14 -7.88 -6.49
N PRO A 43 5.15 -7.13 -6.96
CA PRO A 43 5.54 -5.87 -6.30
C PRO A 43 4.38 -4.88 -6.18
N ILE A 44 3.52 -4.77 -7.20
CA ILE A 44 2.38 -3.85 -7.16
C ILE A 44 1.39 -4.27 -6.08
N GLU A 45 1.10 -5.56 -5.98
CA GLU A 45 0.23 -6.10 -4.93
C GLU A 45 0.83 -5.89 -3.55
N LEU A 46 2.14 -6.06 -3.42
CA LEU A 46 2.83 -5.82 -2.15
C LEU A 46 2.62 -4.40 -1.66
N VAL A 47 2.82 -3.41 -2.53
CA VAL A 47 2.66 -2.00 -2.15
C VAL A 47 1.20 -1.72 -1.76
N LYS A 48 0.24 -2.23 -2.51
CA LYS A 48 -1.17 -2.06 -2.17
C LYS A 48 -1.50 -2.65 -0.80
N ASP A 49 -1.04 -3.87 -0.55
CA ASP A 49 -1.27 -4.54 0.73
C ASP A 49 -0.68 -3.75 1.89
N MET A 50 0.55 -3.26 1.73
CA MET A 50 1.22 -2.51 2.78
C MET A 50 0.53 -1.18 3.06
N ARG A 51 0.06 -0.50 2.01
CA ARG A 51 -0.70 0.75 2.16
C ARG A 51 -2.03 0.51 2.89
N ILE A 52 -2.73 -0.58 2.55
CA ILE A 52 -3.98 -0.92 3.22
C ILE A 52 -3.75 -1.28 4.69
N LYS A 53 -2.69 -2.02 5.00
CA LYS A 53 -2.35 -2.32 6.39
C LYS A 53 -2.09 -1.05 7.19
N ARG A 54 -1.38 -0.09 6.61
CA ARG A 54 -1.15 1.19 7.26
C ARG A 54 -2.47 1.93 7.48
N ALA A 55 -3.36 1.91 6.48
CA ALA A 55 -4.66 2.55 6.59
C ALA A 55 -5.49 1.94 7.72
N ILE A 56 -5.44 0.63 7.88
CA ILE A 56 -6.16 -0.06 8.96
C ILE A 56 -5.64 0.41 10.32
N GLN A 57 -4.33 0.52 10.47
CA GLN A 57 -3.75 1.04 11.72
C GLN A 57 -4.26 2.44 12.03
N LEU A 58 -4.35 3.30 11.01
CA LEU A 58 -4.86 4.66 11.19
C LEU A 58 -6.35 4.68 11.50
N LEU A 59 -7.13 3.79 10.86
CA LEU A 59 -8.56 3.66 11.16
C LEU A 59 -8.79 3.25 12.62
N GLU A 60 -7.97 2.37 13.13
CA GLU A 60 -8.10 1.87 14.49
C GLU A 60 -7.80 2.94 15.55
N THR A 61 -7.04 3.96 15.21
CA THR A 61 -6.78 5.06 16.16
C THR A 61 -8.02 5.93 16.40
N GLY A 62 -8.93 6.00 15.42
CA GLY A 62 -10.11 6.84 15.52
C GLY A 62 -9.84 8.35 15.40
N ASN A 63 -8.61 8.75 15.09
CA ASN A 63 -8.20 10.16 15.12
C ASN A 63 -8.32 10.88 13.78
N TYR A 64 -8.59 10.15 12.70
CA TYR A 64 -8.53 10.71 11.35
C TYR A 64 -9.79 10.36 10.57
N ASN A 65 -10.17 11.23 9.64
CA ASN A 65 -11.26 10.91 8.72
C ASN A 65 -10.73 10.07 7.55
N ILE A 66 -11.65 9.54 6.75
CA ILE A 66 -11.29 8.61 5.65
C ILE A 66 -10.36 9.28 4.64
N SER A 67 -10.63 10.55 4.30
CA SER A 67 -9.81 11.28 3.34
C SER A 67 -8.38 11.46 3.85
N GLN A 68 -8.22 11.81 5.11
CA GLN A 68 -6.89 11.93 5.72
C GLN A 68 -6.14 10.60 5.70
N ILE A 69 -6.83 9.52 6.04
CA ILE A 69 -6.24 8.18 6.06
C ILE A 69 -5.75 7.78 4.68
N ALA A 70 -6.53 8.09 3.63
CA ALA A 70 -6.14 7.80 2.26
C ALA A 70 -4.78 8.43 1.93
N TYR A 71 -4.65 9.72 2.19
CA TYR A 71 -3.39 10.42 1.88
C TYR A 71 -2.24 9.99 2.77
N MET A 72 -2.50 9.79 4.05
CA MET A 72 -1.47 9.35 5.00
C MET A 72 -0.97 7.93 4.69
N SER A 73 -1.78 7.14 4.01
CA SER A 73 -1.41 5.78 3.62
C SER A 73 -0.76 5.71 2.25
N GLY A 74 -0.62 6.84 1.56
CA GLY A 74 0.07 6.90 0.27
C GLY A 74 -0.82 6.79 -0.95
N PHE A 75 -2.14 6.95 -0.80
CA PHE A 75 -3.05 6.97 -1.95
C PHE A 75 -3.21 8.37 -2.49
N SER A 76 -3.35 8.49 -3.82
CA SER A 76 -3.46 9.77 -4.49
C SER A 76 -4.86 10.39 -4.37
N SER A 77 -5.88 9.57 -4.09
CA SER A 77 -7.24 10.06 -3.90
C SER A 77 -8.00 9.15 -2.95
N SER A 78 -9.02 9.70 -2.29
CA SER A 78 -9.85 8.92 -1.38
C SER A 78 -10.75 7.94 -2.15
N GLN A 79 -11.14 8.26 -3.38
CA GLN A 79 -11.92 7.35 -4.22
C GLN A 79 -11.12 6.10 -4.57
N TYR A 80 -9.89 6.29 -5.01
CA TYR A 80 -9.01 5.17 -5.33
C TYR A 80 -8.73 4.31 -4.10
N PHE A 81 -8.46 4.97 -2.98
CA PHE A 81 -8.26 4.28 -1.69
C PHE A 81 -9.46 3.40 -1.35
N SER A 82 -10.67 3.97 -1.42
CA SER A 82 -11.90 3.23 -1.06
C SER A 82 -12.10 2.02 -1.96
N ARG A 83 -11.80 2.17 -3.25
CA ARG A 83 -11.93 1.06 -4.19
C ARG A 83 -10.95 -0.07 -3.88
N VAL A 84 -9.67 0.27 -3.66
CA VAL A 84 -8.66 -0.73 -3.32
C VAL A 84 -8.99 -1.41 -1.99
N PHE A 85 -9.41 -0.63 -1.01
CA PHE A 85 -9.78 -1.16 0.30
C PHE A 85 -10.91 -2.19 0.17
N LYS A 86 -11.95 -1.85 -0.59
CA LYS A 86 -13.08 -2.74 -0.78
C LYS A 86 -12.68 -4.02 -1.50
N GLU A 87 -11.78 -3.92 -2.49
CA GLU A 87 -11.26 -5.09 -3.19
C GLU A 87 -10.53 -6.04 -2.25
N LEU A 88 -9.76 -5.51 -1.32
CA LEU A 88 -8.91 -6.32 -0.46
C LEU A 88 -9.62 -6.77 0.83
N LYS A 89 -10.56 -5.99 1.33
CA LYS A 89 -11.19 -6.25 2.63
C LYS A 89 -12.68 -6.57 2.53
N ASN A 90 -13.26 -6.53 1.34
CA ASN A 90 -14.67 -6.84 1.08
C ASN A 90 -15.65 -5.88 1.75
N CYS A 91 -15.17 -4.72 2.20
CA CYS A 91 -16.04 -3.67 2.74
C CYS A 91 -15.33 -2.34 2.53
N THR A 92 -16.11 -1.24 2.63
CA THR A 92 -15.53 0.09 2.49
C THR A 92 -14.76 0.47 3.76
N PRO A 93 -13.85 1.47 3.70
CA PRO A 93 -13.19 1.96 4.90
C PRO A 93 -14.16 2.44 5.97
N SER A 94 -15.27 3.09 5.56
CA SER A 94 -16.28 3.55 6.51
C SER A 94 -16.97 2.39 7.22
N GLU A 95 -17.29 1.35 6.48
CA GLU A 95 -17.90 0.14 7.05
C GLU A 95 -16.93 -0.56 8.02
N TYR A 96 -15.66 -0.60 7.65
CA TYR A 96 -14.65 -1.20 8.51
C TYR A 96 -14.51 -0.44 9.83
N LYS A 97 -14.53 0.89 9.76
CA LYS A 97 -14.43 1.75 10.94
C LYS A 97 -15.60 1.52 11.90
N ILE A 98 -16.79 1.36 11.36
CA ILE A 98 -17.99 1.11 12.18
C ILE A 98 -17.91 -0.24 12.89
N LYS A 99 -17.40 -1.26 12.21
CA LYS A 99 -17.30 -2.61 12.78
C LYS A 99 -16.28 -2.72 13.91
N ASN A 100 -15.30 -1.86 13.90
CA ASN A 100 -14.24 -1.86 14.89
C ASN A 100 -14.36 -0.66 15.82
#